data_e075f7001e3f47ea5b2ff8b0fc3ed3b2
#
_entry.id   e075f7001e3f47ea5b2ff8b0fc3ed3b2
#
_cell.length_a   1.000
_cell.length_b   1.000
_cell.length_c   1.000
_cell.angle_alpha   90.00
_cell.angle_beta   90.00
_cell.angle_gamma   90.00
#
_symmetry.space_group_name_H-M   'P 1'
#
loop_
_entity.id
_entity.type
_entity.pdbx_description
1 polymer ?
#
loop_
_entity_poly.entity_id
_entity_poly.type
_entity_poly.pdbx_seq_one_letter_code
_entity_poly.pdbx_strand_id
1 'polypeptide(L)'
;EGGLTSETALQQAKVELASTATLIPGLESRIALKEHQIALLAGAYPTLRIDRQTMEMHARLPERLKVGLPSELLKRRPDLRQSEQTLRAAEAAMGMASADRFPRITFSLTGGWENDDLKGLFSSPFSYVGGSLVSPLFSFGKKKAKYKAALAACDEARLNYEQKVLEAFREVNDAVVTYRN
;
A
#
# COMPACT_ATOMS: atom_id res chain seq x y z
N GLU A 1 -50.74 19.80 -34.42
CA GLU A 1 -50.14 21.15 -34.23
C GLU A 1 -51.24 22.13 -33.87
N GLY A 2 -51.70 22.05 -32.68
CA GLY A 2 -52.86 22.81 -32.24
C GLY A 2 -52.50 24.10 -31.53
N GLY A 3 -51.79 25.05 -32.15
CA GLY A 3 -51.74 26.48 -31.83
C GLY A 3 -51.85 26.99 -30.37
N LEU A 4 -51.68 26.10 -29.40
CA LEU A 4 -51.95 26.36 -27.97
C LEU A 4 -50.70 26.80 -27.17
N THR A 5 -49.51 26.77 -27.78
CA THR A 5 -48.27 27.11 -27.08
C THR A 5 -47.59 28.29 -27.77
N SER A 6 -47.11 29.25 -27.00
CA SER A 6 -46.37 30.41 -27.49
C SER A 6 -45.07 29.95 -28.17
N GLU A 7 -44.68 30.56 -29.29
CA GLU A 7 -43.42 30.32 -29.99
C GLU A 7 -42.20 30.45 -29.04
N THR A 8 -42.28 31.33 -28.06
CA THR A 8 -41.30 31.51 -27.03
C THR A 8 -41.11 30.24 -26.19
N ALA A 9 -42.21 29.54 -25.82
CA ALA A 9 -42.13 28.31 -25.05
C ALA A 9 -41.51 27.16 -25.90
N LEU A 10 -41.76 27.12 -27.19
CA LEU A 10 -41.14 26.17 -28.09
C LEU A 10 -39.63 26.42 -28.21
N GLN A 11 -39.22 27.67 -28.34
CA GLN A 11 -37.79 28.00 -28.40
C GLN A 11 -37.06 27.72 -27.09
N GLN A 12 -37.70 28.01 -25.95
CA GLN A 12 -37.14 27.63 -24.63
C GLN A 12 -36.95 26.11 -24.49
N ALA A 13 -37.92 25.33 -24.89
CA ALA A 13 -37.81 23.86 -24.88
C ALA A 13 -36.68 23.34 -25.79
N LYS A 14 -36.48 23.96 -26.98
CA LYS A 14 -35.37 23.63 -27.88
C LYS A 14 -34.02 23.98 -27.28
N VAL A 15 -33.89 25.14 -26.62
CA VAL A 15 -32.66 25.53 -25.92
C VAL A 15 -32.35 24.57 -24.80
N GLU A 16 -33.34 24.19 -24.00
CA GLU A 16 -33.16 23.22 -22.91
C GLU A 16 -32.72 21.84 -23.41
N LEU A 17 -33.37 21.36 -24.48
CA LEU A 17 -32.98 20.13 -25.15
C LEU A 17 -31.53 20.19 -25.66
N ALA A 18 -31.18 21.26 -26.36
CA ALA A 18 -29.81 21.44 -26.87
C ALA A 18 -28.79 21.52 -25.72
N SER A 19 -29.10 22.26 -24.65
CA SER A 19 -28.27 22.39 -23.46
C SER A 19 -28.04 21.02 -22.81
N THR A 20 -29.11 20.24 -22.63
CA THR A 20 -29.02 18.89 -22.04
C THR A 20 -28.23 17.94 -22.95
N ALA A 21 -28.44 18.02 -24.27
CA ALA A 21 -27.75 17.21 -25.26
C ALA A 21 -26.23 17.47 -25.26
N THR A 22 -25.78 18.68 -24.93
CA THR A 22 -24.32 19.00 -24.82
C THR A 22 -23.63 18.30 -23.67
N LEU A 23 -24.37 17.81 -22.66
CA LEU A 23 -23.80 17.06 -21.54
C LEU A 23 -23.41 15.62 -21.94
N ILE A 24 -24.08 15.05 -22.95
CA ILE A 24 -23.90 13.63 -23.35
C ILE A 24 -22.43 13.33 -23.73
N PRO A 25 -21.77 14.09 -24.63
CA PRO A 25 -20.38 13.81 -25.02
C PRO A 25 -19.41 13.89 -23.84
N GLY A 26 -19.67 14.81 -22.91
CA GLY A 26 -18.87 14.95 -21.70
C GLY A 26 -18.98 13.72 -20.79
N LEU A 27 -20.19 13.18 -20.64
CA LEU A 27 -20.43 11.95 -19.86
C LEU A 27 -19.81 10.72 -20.54
N GLU A 28 -19.95 10.59 -21.85
CA GLU A 28 -19.33 9.51 -22.64
C GLU A 28 -17.80 9.52 -22.50
N SER A 29 -17.18 10.70 -22.59
CA SER A 29 -15.76 10.86 -22.38
C SER A 29 -15.34 10.42 -20.97
N ARG A 30 -16.09 10.83 -19.93
CA ARG A 30 -15.83 10.42 -18.54
C ARG A 30 -15.95 8.92 -18.34
N ILE A 31 -16.91 8.27 -18.98
CA ILE A 31 -17.07 6.81 -18.95
C ILE A 31 -15.84 6.15 -19.59
N ALA A 32 -15.44 6.58 -20.81
CA ALA A 32 -14.27 6.02 -21.49
C ALA A 32 -13.00 6.14 -20.64
N LEU A 33 -12.77 7.29 -20.01
CA LEU A 33 -11.63 7.49 -19.11
C LEU A 33 -11.66 6.54 -17.92
N LYS A 34 -12.85 6.25 -17.36
CA LYS A 34 -12.99 5.27 -16.27
C LYS A 34 -12.75 3.84 -16.75
N GLU A 35 -13.20 3.48 -17.93
CA GLU A 35 -12.89 2.18 -18.54
C GLU A 35 -11.39 2.00 -18.76
N HIS A 36 -10.67 3.04 -19.23
CA HIS A 36 -9.21 3.01 -19.35
C HIS A 36 -8.52 2.81 -18.00
N GLN A 37 -9.02 3.45 -16.93
CA GLN A 37 -8.49 3.26 -15.58
C GLN A 37 -8.69 1.83 -15.08
N ILE A 38 -9.85 1.24 -15.31
CA ILE A 38 -10.14 -0.15 -14.94
C ILE A 38 -9.25 -1.11 -15.73
N ALA A 39 -9.09 -0.89 -17.04
CA ALA A 39 -8.19 -1.69 -17.86
C ALA A 39 -6.74 -1.66 -17.34
N LEU A 40 -6.26 -0.47 -16.97
CA LEU A 40 -4.93 -0.31 -16.38
C LEU A 40 -4.78 -1.10 -15.07
N LEU A 41 -5.76 -1.00 -14.17
CA LEU A 41 -5.76 -1.73 -12.90
C LEU A 41 -5.83 -3.26 -13.08
N ALA A 42 -6.52 -3.70 -14.15
CA ALA A 42 -6.59 -5.11 -14.54
C ALA A 42 -5.34 -5.61 -15.30
N GLY A 43 -4.35 -4.73 -15.56
CA GLY A 43 -3.18 -5.06 -16.38
C GLY A 43 -3.51 -5.32 -17.86
N ALA A 44 -4.65 -4.83 -18.35
CA ALA A 44 -5.14 -5.00 -19.70
C ALA A 44 -4.92 -3.74 -20.55
N TYR A 45 -4.92 -3.92 -21.88
CA TYR A 45 -4.89 -2.77 -22.79
C TYR A 45 -6.20 -1.95 -22.71
N PRO A 46 -6.19 -0.63 -22.98
CA PRO A 46 -7.36 0.24 -22.86
C PRO A 46 -8.45 -0.01 -23.93
N THR A 47 -8.35 -1.09 -24.69
CA THR A 47 -9.35 -1.58 -25.63
C THR A 47 -10.34 -2.56 -24.99
N LEU A 48 -10.21 -2.83 -23.69
CA LEU A 48 -11.12 -3.71 -22.96
C LEU A 48 -12.53 -3.12 -22.99
N ARG A 49 -13.47 -3.81 -23.67
CA ARG A 49 -14.88 -3.45 -23.60
C ARG A 49 -15.47 -4.04 -22.31
N ILE A 50 -15.97 -3.16 -21.47
CA ILE A 50 -16.67 -3.56 -20.23
C ILE A 50 -18.16 -3.66 -20.59
N ASP A 51 -18.76 -4.83 -20.32
CA ASP A 51 -20.20 -5.01 -20.48
C ASP A 51 -20.93 -4.14 -19.45
N ARG A 52 -21.67 -3.14 -19.95
CA ARG A 52 -22.35 -2.14 -19.11
C ARG A 52 -23.72 -2.69 -18.72
N GLN A 53 -23.86 -2.97 -17.45
CA GLN A 53 -25.17 -3.33 -16.90
C GLN A 53 -26.00 -2.06 -16.62
N THR A 54 -27.32 -2.18 -16.67
CA THR A 54 -28.22 -1.06 -16.39
C THR A 54 -28.13 -0.62 -14.93
N MET A 55 -28.34 0.67 -14.68
CA MET A 55 -28.23 1.29 -13.34
C MET A 55 -29.17 0.62 -12.32
N GLU A 56 -30.31 0.10 -12.76
CA GLU A 56 -31.30 -0.63 -11.94
C GLU A 56 -30.73 -1.91 -11.31
N MET A 57 -29.78 -2.55 -11.99
CA MET A 57 -29.16 -3.79 -11.51
C MET A 57 -28.10 -3.52 -10.44
N HIS A 58 -27.52 -2.30 -10.41
CA HIS A 58 -26.52 -1.87 -9.43
C HIS A 58 -27.13 -1.14 -8.22
N ALA A 59 -28.37 -0.67 -8.33
CA ALA A 59 -29.04 0.10 -7.29
C ALA A 59 -29.61 -0.74 -6.12
N ARG A 60 -29.41 -2.06 -6.13
CA ARG A 60 -29.78 -2.90 -5.00
C ARG A 60 -28.71 -2.88 -3.93
N LEU A 61 -28.65 -1.78 -3.21
CA LEU A 61 -27.85 -1.70 -1.98
C LEU A 61 -28.45 -2.68 -0.96
N PRO A 62 -27.64 -3.50 -0.27
CA PRO A 62 -28.16 -4.36 0.78
C PRO A 62 -28.75 -3.49 1.91
N GLU A 63 -29.97 -3.76 2.32
CA GLU A 63 -30.69 -3.02 3.37
C GLU A 63 -29.92 -2.95 4.72
N ARG A 64 -29.01 -3.87 4.95
CA ARG A 64 -28.16 -3.90 6.15
C ARG A 64 -26.72 -4.25 5.78
N LEU A 65 -25.86 -3.26 5.81
CA LEU A 65 -24.42 -3.50 5.83
C LEU A 65 -24.04 -4.07 7.21
N LYS A 66 -23.49 -5.29 7.22
CA LYS A 66 -22.83 -5.81 8.43
C LYS A 66 -21.53 -5.06 8.64
N VAL A 67 -21.57 -4.03 9.44
CA VAL A 67 -20.34 -3.33 9.85
C VAL A 67 -19.54 -4.32 10.72
N GLY A 68 -18.41 -4.81 10.19
CA GLY A 68 -17.53 -5.71 10.93
C GLY A 68 -16.97 -5.07 12.20
N LEU A 69 -16.47 -5.90 13.12
CA LEU A 69 -15.83 -5.41 14.33
C LEU A 69 -14.60 -4.54 13.96
N PRO A 70 -14.34 -3.45 14.70
CA PRO A 70 -13.18 -2.59 14.48
C PRO A 70 -11.84 -3.33 14.40
N SER A 71 -11.69 -4.41 15.20
CA SER A 71 -10.50 -5.26 15.19
C SER A 71 -10.27 -6.05 13.88
N GLU A 72 -11.32 -6.29 13.09
CA GLU A 72 -11.16 -6.93 11.78
C GLU A 72 -10.55 -5.98 10.74
N LEU A 73 -10.74 -4.67 10.86
CA LEU A 73 -10.15 -3.67 9.98
C LEU A 73 -8.62 -3.74 10.03
N LEU A 74 -8.05 -3.87 11.23
CA LEU A 74 -6.61 -3.99 11.43
C LEU A 74 -6.01 -5.18 10.67
N LYS A 75 -6.76 -6.27 10.52
CA LYS A 75 -6.30 -7.49 9.85
C LYS A 75 -6.55 -7.49 8.34
N ARG A 76 -7.58 -6.79 7.87
CA ARG A 76 -8.03 -6.85 6.46
C ARG A 76 -7.46 -5.73 5.60
N ARG A 77 -7.21 -4.56 6.15
CA ARG A 77 -6.71 -3.40 5.37
C ARG A 77 -5.23 -3.54 5.05
N PRO A 78 -4.85 -3.51 3.75
CA PRO A 78 -3.45 -3.63 3.33
C PRO A 78 -2.58 -2.45 3.78
N ASP A 79 -3.12 -1.23 3.83
CA ASP A 79 -2.44 -0.02 4.25
C ASP A 79 -2.04 -0.05 5.75
N LEU A 80 -2.93 -0.60 6.60
CA LEU A 80 -2.62 -0.81 8.02
C LEU A 80 -1.56 -1.89 8.20
N ARG A 81 -1.65 -2.99 7.44
CA ARG A 81 -0.61 -4.03 7.44
C ARG A 81 0.74 -3.49 6.97
N GLN A 82 0.76 -2.62 5.96
CA GLN A 82 1.98 -1.98 5.49
C GLN A 82 2.60 -1.12 6.60
N SER A 83 1.83 -0.26 7.26
CA SER A 83 2.34 0.60 8.33
C SER A 83 2.79 -0.20 9.54
N GLU A 84 2.13 -1.32 9.88
CA GLU A 84 2.58 -2.26 10.92
C GLU A 84 3.95 -2.87 10.56
N GLN A 85 4.16 -3.31 9.31
CA GLN A 85 5.44 -3.85 8.88
C GLN A 85 6.54 -2.78 8.88
N THR A 86 6.20 -1.53 8.57
CA THR A 86 7.13 -0.40 8.66
C THR A 86 7.56 -0.16 10.11
N LEU A 87 6.63 -0.22 11.05
CA LEU A 87 6.94 -0.13 12.49
C LEU A 87 7.87 -1.28 12.92
N ARG A 88 7.55 -2.52 12.56
CA ARG A 88 8.41 -3.68 12.87
C ARG A 88 9.82 -3.56 12.29
N ALA A 89 9.95 -2.99 11.08
CA ALA A 89 11.25 -2.73 10.47
C ALA A 89 12.05 -1.68 11.26
N ALA A 90 11.39 -0.61 11.75
CA ALA A 90 12.00 0.40 12.58
C ALA A 90 12.44 -0.16 13.96
N GLU A 91 11.62 -1.02 14.58
CA GLU A 91 11.97 -1.74 15.82
C GLU A 91 13.19 -2.63 15.62
N ALA A 92 13.25 -3.37 14.51
CA ALA A 92 14.42 -4.19 14.18
C ALA A 92 15.68 -3.34 13.95
N ALA A 93 15.55 -2.19 13.29
CA ALA A 93 16.65 -1.24 13.08
C ALA A 93 17.16 -0.66 14.39
N MET A 94 16.27 -0.33 15.34
CA MET A 94 16.62 0.09 16.70
C MET A 94 17.36 -1.04 17.45
N GLY A 95 16.87 -2.28 17.33
CA GLY A 95 17.54 -3.47 17.88
C GLY A 95 18.95 -3.64 17.34
N MET A 96 19.16 -3.51 16.02
CA MET A 96 20.48 -3.54 15.39
C MET A 96 21.40 -2.42 15.92
N ALA A 97 20.89 -1.19 16.01
CA ALA A 97 21.68 -0.07 16.54
C ALA A 97 22.05 -0.26 18.02
N SER A 98 21.19 -0.94 18.79
CA SER A 98 21.50 -1.35 20.17
C SER A 98 22.59 -2.42 20.21
N ALA A 99 22.47 -3.46 19.36
CA ALA A 99 23.44 -4.56 19.26
C ALA A 99 24.82 -4.09 18.80
N ASP A 100 24.91 -3.10 17.92
CA ASP A 100 26.16 -2.48 17.48
C ASP A 100 27.00 -1.88 18.62
N ARG A 101 26.43 -1.69 19.81
CA ARG A 101 27.13 -1.19 21.01
C ARG A 101 27.96 -2.27 21.69
N PHE A 102 27.68 -3.53 21.44
CA PHE A 102 28.35 -4.69 21.98
C PHE A 102 29.48 -5.18 21.07
N PRO A 103 30.41 -5.99 21.59
CA PRO A 103 31.42 -6.67 20.80
C PRO A 103 30.75 -7.59 19.76
N ARG A 104 31.30 -7.63 18.55
CA ARG A 104 30.89 -8.58 17.52
C ARG A 104 31.72 -9.85 17.65
N ILE A 105 31.03 -10.98 17.85
CA ILE A 105 31.61 -12.31 17.87
C ILE A 105 31.25 -12.96 16.53
N THR A 106 32.26 -13.41 15.79
CA THR A 106 32.06 -14.09 14.52
C THR A 106 32.74 -15.47 14.59
N PHE A 107 32.00 -16.50 14.18
CA PHE A 107 32.54 -17.84 13.97
C PHE A 107 32.54 -18.12 12.48
N SER A 108 33.65 -18.68 11.98
CA SER A 108 33.78 -19.12 10.59
C SER A 108 34.16 -20.58 10.55
N LEU A 109 33.49 -21.33 9.70
CA LEU A 109 33.84 -22.70 9.35
C LEU A 109 34.04 -22.72 7.83
N THR A 110 35.25 -23.08 7.43
CA THR A 110 35.61 -23.23 6.02
C THR A 110 36.05 -24.62 5.79
N GLY A 111 35.50 -25.29 4.80
CA GLY A 111 35.92 -26.63 4.36
C GLY A 111 35.99 -26.70 2.87
N GLY A 112 36.91 -27.51 2.35
CA GLY A 112 37.13 -27.64 0.93
C GLY A 112 38.15 -28.72 0.61
N TRP A 113 38.55 -28.78 -0.63
CA TRP A 113 39.64 -29.60 -1.13
C TRP A 113 40.69 -28.69 -1.75
N GLU A 114 41.95 -28.90 -1.41
CA GLU A 114 43.08 -28.14 -1.92
C GLU A 114 44.04 -29.08 -2.61
N ASN A 115 44.33 -28.84 -3.89
CA ASN A 115 45.28 -29.64 -4.66
C ASN A 115 45.88 -28.78 -5.78
N ASP A 116 47.18 -28.97 -5.99
CA ASP A 116 47.94 -28.27 -7.07
C ASP A 116 47.68 -28.85 -8.47
N ASP A 117 47.00 -30.02 -8.56
CA ASP A 117 46.78 -30.73 -9.82
C ASP A 117 45.28 -31.11 -10.01
N LEU A 118 44.74 -30.91 -11.20
CA LEU A 118 43.35 -31.25 -11.55
C LEU A 118 42.99 -32.71 -11.40
N LYS A 119 44.01 -33.60 -11.49
CA LYS A 119 43.81 -35.07 -11.35
C LYS A 119 43.53 -35.52 -9.90
N GLY A 120 43.85 -34.65 -8.93
CA GLY A 120 43.65 -34.96 -7.50
C GLY A 120 42.68 -34.02 -6.81
N LEU A 121 41.76 -33.37 -7.51
CA LEU A 121 40.93 -32.28 -7.01
C LEU A 121 40.20 -32.58 -5.70
N PHE A 122 39.90 -33.81 -5.40
CA PHE A 122 39.16 -34.27 -4.20
C PHE A 122 40.02 -35.11 -3.23
N SER A 123 41.35 -35.13 -3.41
CA SER A 123 42.22 -36.04 -2.63
C SER A 123 42.71 -35.41 -1.30
N SER A 124 42.65 -34.11 -1.15
CA SER A 124 43.17 -33.42 0.03
C SER A 124 42.09 -32.54 0.68
N PRO A 125 41.19 -33.14 1.49
CA PRO A 125 40.20 -32.36 2.22
C PRO A 125 40.85 -31.52 3.31
N PHE A 126 40.42 -30.29 3.49
CA PHE A 126 40.78 -29.47 4.62
C PHE A 126 39.56 -28.90 5.34
N SER A 127 39.67 -28.64 6.61
CA SER A 127 38.67 -27.93 7.40
C SER A 127 39.36 -26.91 8.31
N TYR A 128 38.83 -25.71 8.35
CA TYR A 128 39.32 -24.66 9.20
C TYR A 128 38.17 -24.10 10.04
N VAL A 129 38.37 -23.97 11.36
CA VAL A 129 37.44 -23.36 12.30
C VAL A 129 38.12 -22.12 12.87
N GLY A 130 37.51 -20.97 12.68
CA GLY A 130 38.02 -19.69 13.18
C GLY A 130 37.00 -18.98 14.05
N GLY A 131 37.47 -18.20 15.00
CA GLY A 131 36.66 -17.31 15.81
C GLY A 131 37.31 -15.93 15.90
N SER A 132 36.51 -14.86 15.77
CA SER A 132 37.00 -13.51 15.98
C SER A 132 36.09 -12.72 16.91
N LEU A 133 36.69 -11.88 17.77
CA LEU A 133 36.02 -10.93 18.65
C LEU A 133 36.49 -9.54 18.30
N VAL A 134 35.58 -8.69 17.82
CA VAL A 134 35.91 -7.31 17.47
C VAL A 134 35.05 -6.36 18.29
N SER A 135 35.68 -5.46 19.04
CA SER A 135 35.01 -4.43 19.82
C SER A 135 35.70 -3.09 19.61
N PRO A 136 34.97 -2.03 19.23
CA PRO A 136 35.53 -0.69 19.19
C PRO A 136 35.66 -0.16 20.64
N LEU A 137 36.89 0.16 21.05
CA LEU A 137 37.18 0.70 22.37
C LEU A 137 36.68 2.14 22.52
N PHE A 138 36.76 2.94 21.44
CA PHE A 138 36.33 4.32 21.43
C PHE A 138 35.46 4.60 20.19
N SER A 139 34.29 5.21 20.38
CA SER A 139 33.37 5.60 19.29
C SER A 139 32.98 7.08 19.32
N PHE A 140 33.57 7.87 20.24
CA PHE A 140 33.31 9.31 20.40
C PHE A 140 31.81 9.68 20.33
N GLY A 141 30.97 8.88 20.96
CA GLY A 141 29.53 9.10 20.99
C GLY A 141 28.76 8.65 19.73
N LYS A 142 29.43 8.27 18.62
CA LYS A 142 28.78 7.88 17.34
C LYS A 142 27.75 6.77 17.52
N LYS A 143 28.07 5.71 18.26
CA LYS A 143 27.15 4.57 18.49
C LYS A 143 25.94 4.98 19.32
N LYS A 144 26.15 5.84 20.33
CA LYS A 144 25.07 6.40 21.17
C LYS A 144 24.15 7.29 20.33
N ALA A 145 24.69 8.13 19.44
CA ALA A 145 23.93 8.97 18.55
C ALA A 145 23.12 8.13 17.53
N LYS A 146 23.75 7.09 16.95
CA LYS A 146 23.05 6.15 16.03
C LYS A 146 21.87 5.46 16.73
N TYR A 147 22.04 4.99 17.97
CA TYR A 147 20.95 4.39 18.73
C TYR A 147 19.82 5.41 19.01
N LYS A 148 20.15 6.64 19.42
CA LYS A 148 19.14 7.68 19.64
C LYS A 148 18.37 8.04 18.35
N ALA A 149 19.05 8.10 17.21
CA ALA A 149 18.41 8.33 15.92
C ALA A 149 17.45 7.17 15.54
N ALA A 150 17.88 5.92 15.73
CA ALA A 150 17.04 4.76 15.49
C ALA A 150 15.82 4.69 16.44
N LEU A 151 16.00 5.11 17.71
CA LEU A 151 14.89 5.21 18.67
C LEU A 151 13.86 6.26 18.21
N ALA A 152 14.31 7.45 17.82
CA ALA A 152 13.42 8.49 17.31
C ALA A 152 12.68 8.06 16.04
N ALA A 153 13.35 7.35 15.12
CA ALA A 153 12.72 6.78 13.93
C ALA A 153 11.67 5.70 14.28
N CYS A 154 11.90 4.92 15.32
CA CYS A 154 10.93 3.95 15.83
C CYS A 154 9.69 4.64 16.42
N ASP A 155 9.88 5.71 17.20
CA ASP A 155 8.78 6.51 17.74
C ASP A 155 7.96 7.18 16.62
N GLU A 156 8.62 7.71 15.60
CA GLU A 156 7.97 8.25 14.40
C GLU A 156 7.11 7.18 13.69
N ALA A 157 7.67 5.99 13.45
CA ALA A 157 6.96 4.90 12.81
C ALA A 157 5.73 4.44 13.62
N ARG A 158 5.84 4.45 14.97
CA ARG A 158 4.75 4.15 15.89
C ARG A 158 3.62 5.16 15.78
N LEU A 159 3.94 6.45 15.82
CA LEU A 159 2.94 7.52 15.71
C LEU A 159 2.25 7.50 14.34
N ASN A 160 3.00 7.23 13.27
CA ASN A 160 2.45 7.07 11.92
C ASN A 160 1.48 5.87 11.84
N TYR A 161 1.79 4.76 12.49
CA TYR A 161 0.89 3.61 12.57
C TYR A 161 -0.39 3.97 13.34
N GLU A 162 -0.28 4.60 14.51
CA GLU A 162 -1.42 5.06 15.30
C GLU A 162 -2.33 6.01 14.51
N GLN A 163 -1.74 6.96 13.78
CA GLN A 163 -2.47 7.87 12.90
C GLN A 163 -3.24 7.11 11.81
N LYS A 164 -2.60 6.14 11.15
CA LYS A 164 -3.24 5.32 10.11
C LYS A 164 -4.42 4.51 10.66
N VAL A 165 -4.31 4.00 11.87
CA VAL A 165 -5.41 3.32 12.56
C VAL A 165 -6.59 4.27 12.79
N LEU A 166 -6.33 5.48 13.30
CA LEU A 166 -7.38 6.49 13.52
C LEU A 166 -8.03 6.95 12.20
N GLU A 167 -7.25 7.15 11.14
CA GLU A 167 -7.76 7.46 9.80
C GLU A 167 -8.69 6.36 9.30
N ALA A 168 -8.31 5.09 9.45
CA ALA A 168 -9.14 3.96 9.05
C ALA A 168 -10.47 3.89 9.79
N PHE A 169 -10.48 4.17 11.09
CA PHE A 169 -11.73 4.24 11.87
C PHE A 169 -12.62 5.40 11.41
N ARG A 170 -12.03 6.58 11.17
CA ARG A 170 -12.78 7.72 10.64
C ARG A 170 -13.43 7.39 9.31
N GLU A 171 -12.67 6.85 8.35
CA GLU A 171 -13.18 6.47 7.03
C GLU A 171 -14.39 5.51 7.11
N VAL A 172 -14.33 4.53 7.99
CA VAL A 172 -15.45 3.58 8.17
C VAL A 172 -16.66 4.29 8.77
N ASN A 173 -16.45 5.15 9.77
CA ASN A 173 -17.56 5.90 10.37
C ASN A 173 -18.19 6.86 9.36
N ASP A 174 -17.37 7.57 8.57
CA ASP A 174 -17.84 8.48 7.53
C ASP A 174 -18.64 7.72 6.46
N ALA A 175 -18.16 6.54 6.04
CA ALA A 175 -18.87 5.69 5.09
C ALA A 175 -20.22 5.18 5.65
N VAL A 176 -20.28 4.79 6.93
CA VAL A 176 -21.53 4.36 7.58
C VAL A 176 -22.53 5.51 7.67
N VAL A 177 -22.07 6.72 8.01
CA VAL A 177 -22.95 7.91 8.06
C VAL A 177 -23.48 8.23 6.65
N THR A 178 -22.60 8.23 5.64
CA THR A 178 -22.99 8.50 4.24
C THR A 178 -23.99 7.44 3.70
N TYR A 179 -23.87 6.19 4.15
CA TYR A 179 -24.78 5.12 3.73
C TYR A 179 -26.19 5.24 4.37
N ARG A 180 -26.27 5.82 5.58
CA ARG A 180 -27.53 5.95 6.32
C ARG A 180 -28.35 7.18 5.91
N ASN A 181 -27.74 8.18 5.29
CA ASN A 181 -28.37 9.40 4.80
C ASN A 181 -28.73 9.30 3.31
#